data_ff149f23762326d5078df31ddbd0ea11
#
_entry.id   ff149f23762326d5078df31ddbd0ea11
#
_cell.length_a   1.000
_cell.length_b   1.000
_cell.length_c   1.000
_cell.angle_alpha   90.00
_cell.angle_beta   90.00
_cell.angle_gamma   90.00
#
_symmetry.space_group_name_H-M   'P 1'
#
loop_
_entity.id
_entity.type
_entity.pdbx_description
1 polymer ?
#
loop_
_entity_poly.entity_id
_entity_poly.type
_entity_poly.pdbx_seq_one_letter_code
_entity_poly.pdbx_strand_id
1 'polypeptide(L)'
;MPKSSLNSNYKASLARFALAGVALLGTAFTVARAETRAEPYPAWPEPVIQEKMSVEDAKAIVAERTKPQTEWKGPTDGPKAPSGSFTIAYVSPDQSYTPHVLWGKGVEAGAKALGWTVQTFNGQGTVSGTLSAMQQALASNPAAIITPADANALQKPIKDAVARHIPIIGIHATAFPGPSPELGLYHNIVSNPAEIGGTEAAYVIARSDGKAQNIHMVDNSYAIARFKAKSTTTPIANCSGCKMLETVNMPLGDASARMSPAISGLMARYGDSWWMTTCCDGYYTNVAAALRASGASMEKIKLVGADAPPSAYDMIRKGGFEVASVPEPSSLFGYQAVDAVVHAMAGVEPAHFIQPVFLIVKDNVDTEGGKNNEFVPSNNFACHYENIWKGTKNPC
;
A
#
# COMPACT_ATOMS: atom_id res chain seq x y z
N MET A 1 11.61 67.05 42.89
CA MET A 1 11.95 68.45 42.59
C MET A 1 13.11 68.45 41.61
N PRO A 2 13.19 69.35 40.60
CA PRO A 2 12.09 70.13 40.04
C PRO A 2 11.85 69.89 38.53
N LYS A 3 10.76 70.44 38.11
CA LYS A 3 10.21 70.85 36.83
C LYS A 3 11.13 71.76 36.01
N SER A 4 10.95 71.71 34.64
CA SER A 4 10.81 72.82 33.71
C SER A 4 10.56 72.22 32.32
N SER A 5 9.44 72.28 31.69
CA SER A 5 8.70 73.29 30.91
C SER A 5 9.60 74.16 30.01
N LEU A 6 9.39 74.03 28.67
CA LEU A 6 9.09 75.21 27.82
C LEU A 6 8.86 74.82 26.32
N ASN A 7 7.74 75.30 25.89
CA ASN A 7 7.25 75.48 24.50
C ASN A 7 8.30 76.01 23.51
N SER A 8 8.14 75.73 22.23
CA SER A 8 7.97 76.74 21.21
C SER A 8 7.55 76.18 19.85
N ASN A 9 6.53 76.76 19.33
CA ASN A 9 5.96 76.64 17.99
C ASN A 9 6.97 76.95 16.88
N TYR A 10 6.86 76.26 15.73
CA TYR A 10 7.06 76.85 14.42
C TYR A 10 6.02 76.33 13.41
N LYS A 11 5.38 77.32 12.77
CA LYS A 11 4.37 77.18 11.74
C LYS A 11 4.98 76.87 10.37
N ALA A 12 4.30 76.05 9.60
CA ALA A 12 3.97 76.11 8.19
C ALA A 12 5.07 76.26 7.14
N SER A 13 5.12 75.31 6.22
CA SER A 13 5.08 75.59 4.78
C SER A 13 4.54 74.39 4.01
N LEU A 14 3.43 74.65 3.28
CA LEU A 14 2.85 73.74 2.32
C LEU A 14 3.69 73.70 1.06
N ALA A 15 4.30 72.54 0.72
CA ALA A 15 4.75 72.25 -0.63
C ALA A 15 3.99 71.04 -1.16
N ARG A 16 3.11 71.31 -2.13
CA ARG A 16 2.37 70.29 -2.88
C ARG A 16 3.37 69.64 -3.85
N PHE A 17 3.74 68.36 -3.57
CA PHE A 17 4.32 67.48 -4.57
C PHE A 17 3.22 66.53 -5.08
N ALA A 18 2.89 66.68 -6.35
CA ALA A 18 2.05 65.75 -7.07
C ALA A 18 2.91 64.49 -7.35
N LEU A 19 2.62 63.38 -6.63
CA LEU A 19 3.12 62.04 -6.99
C LEU A 19 2.19 61.47 -8.05
N ALA A 20 2.71 61.31 -9.25
CA ALA A 20 2.13 60.47 -10.29
C ALA A 20 2.17 59.01 -9.82
N GLY A 21 1.00 58.47 -9.45
CA GLY A 21 0.86 57.08 -9.13
C GLY A 21 0.99 56.22 -10.39
N VAL A 22 2.09 55.49 -10.53
CA VAL A 22 2.18 54.37 -11.48
C VAL A 22 1.36 53.19 -10.83
N ALA A 23 0.15 53.00 -11.34
CA ALA A 23 -0.63 51.78 -11.01
C ALA A 23 0.05 50.61 -11.68
N LEU A 24 0.84 49.85 -10.91
CA LEU A 24 1.22 48.52 -11.28
C LEU A 24 -0.05 47.64 -11.18
N LEU A 25 -0.66 47.37 -12.33
CA LEU A 25 -1.64 46.31 -12.51
C LEU A 25 -0.91 44.97 -12.31
N GLY A 26 -0.81 44.57 -11.06
CA GLY A 26 -0.47 43.19 -10.73
C GLY A 26 -1.63 42.32 -11.19
N THR A 27 -1.49 41.69 -12.35
CA THR A 27 -2.34 40.56 -12.73
C THR A 27 -2.05 39.43 -11.73
N ALA A 28 -2.87 39.38 -10.67
CA ALA A 28 -2.95 38.19 -9.85
C ALA A 28 -3.46 37.07 -10.77
N PHE A 29 -2.55 36.23 -11.23
CA PHE A 29 -2.93 34.92 -11.75
C PHE A 29 -3.55 34.15 -10.58
N THR A 30 -4.84 34.28 -10.38
CA THR A 30 -5.61 33.28 -9.66
C THR A 30 -5.55 32.02 -10.52
N VAL A 31 -4.60 31.15 -10.20
CA VAL A 31 -4.67 29.77 -10.63
C VAL A 31 -6.01 29.27 -10.05
N ALA A 32 -7.01 29.14 -10.92
CA ALA A 32 -8.25 28.49 -10.55
C ALA A 32 -7.87 27.10 -10.06
N ARG A 33 -7.87 26.91 -8.74
CA ARG A 33 -7.74 25.59 -8.13
C ARG A 33 -9.02 24.88 -8.60
N ALA A 34 -8.87 23.88 -9.46
CA ALA A 34 -9.98 23.00 -9.78
C ALA A 34 -10.60 22.60 -8.44
N GLU A 35 -11.93 22.74 -8.31
CA GLU A 35 -12.64 22.29 -7.13
C GLU A 35 -12.44 20.78 -7.04
N THR A 36 -11.41 20.38 -6.33
CA THR A 36 -11.17 18.96 -6.06
C THR A 36 -12.35 18.46 -5.24
N ARG A 37 -13.01 17.42 -5.73
CA ARG A 37 -14.07 16.77 -4.95
C ARG A 37 -13.38 16.11 -3.74
N ALA A 38 -13.60 16.65 -2.57
CA ALA A 38 -13.04 16.14 -1.32
C ALA A 38 -13.82 14.94 -0.79
N GLU A 39 -15.11 14.83 -1.17
CA GLU A 39 -15.95 13.71 -0.74
C GLU A 39 -15.68 12.47 -1.60
N PRO A 40 -15.38 11.32 -0.96
CA PRO A 40 -15.12 10.08 -1.65
C PRO A 40 -16.37 9.55 -2.36
N TYR A 41 -16.14 8.77 -3.43
CA TYR A 41 -17.18 8.05 -4.15
C TYR A 41 -17.71 6.87 -3.32
N PRO A 42 -18.86 6.27 -3.70
CA PRO A 42 -19.37 5.08 -3.03
C PRO A 42 -18.32 3.95 -3.00
N ALA A 43 -18.27 3.21 -1.91
CA ALA A 43 -17.40 2.03 -1.79
C ALA A 43 -17.72 0.99 -2.88
N TRP A 44 -16.67 0.31 -3.36
CA TRP A 44 -16.85 -0.82 -4.27
C TRP A 44 -17.37 -2.04 -3.50
N PRO A 45 -17.96 -3.05 -4.22
CA PRO A 45 -18.38 -4.28 -3.57
C PRO A 45 -17.22 -4.97 -2.83
N GLU A 46 -17.52 -5.50 -1.64
CA GLU A 46 -16.53 -6.24 -0.88
C GLU A 46 -16.09 -7.50 -1.64
N PRO A 47 -14.79 -7.83 -1.59
CA PRO A 47 -14.28 -9.08 -2.17
C PRO A 47 -14.93 -10.31 -1.54
N VAL A 48 -15.27 -11.29 -2.37
CA VAL A 48 -15.93 -12.52 -1.93
C VAL A 48 -14.90 -13.58 -1.58
N ILE A 49 -14.98 -14.12 -0.37
CA ILE A 49 -14.11 -15.20 0.09
C ILE A 49 -14.58 -16.52 -0.54
N GLN A 50 -13.64 -17.24 -1.15
CA GLN A 50 -13.90 -18.60 -1.63
C GLN A 50 -14.01 -19.56 -0.42
N GLU A 51 -15.20 -20.08 -0.16
CA GLU A 51 -15.41 -20.91 1.03
C GLU A 51 -14.89 -22.36 0.88
N LYS A 52 -14.95 -22.90 -0.33
CA LYS A 52 -14.53 -24.28 -0.63
C LYS A 52 -13.67 -24.30 -1.87
N MET A 53 -12.71 -25.22 -1.88
CA MET A 53 -11.78 -25.40 -3.00
C MET A 53 -11.44 -26.88 -3.12
N SER A 54 -11.68 -27.47 -4.29
CA SER A 54 -11.19 -28.82 -4.60
C SER A 54 -9.69 -28.78 -4.88
N VAL A 55 -9.04 -29.93 -4.88
CA VAL A 55 -7.62 -30.05 -5.28
C VAL A 55 -7.43 -29.64 -6.74
N GLU A 56 -8.39 -29.95 -7.61
CA GLU A 56 -8.40 -29.59 -9.04
C GLU A 56 -8.52 -28.07 -9.21
N ASP A 57 -9.46 -27.42 -8.50
CA ASP A 57 -9.60 -25.96 -8.52
C ASP A 57 -8.31 -25.29 -8.02
N ALA A 58 -7.74 -25.82 -6.94
CA ALA A 58 -6.49 -25.33 -6.37
C ALA A 58 -5.33 -25.41 -7.36
N LYS A 59 -5.19 -26.55 -8.07
CA LYS A 59 -4.18 -26.73 -9.13
C LYS A 59 -4.41 -25.75 -10.29
N ALA A 60 -5.66 -25.53 -10.70
CA ALA A 60 -6.01 -24.57 -11.76
C ALA A 60 -5.67 -23.13 -11.37
N ILE A 61 -5.98 -22.72 -10.13
CA ILE A 61 -5.63 -21.40 -9.61
C ILE A 61 -4.11 -21.22 -9.59
N VAL A 62 -3.36 -22.18 -9.07
CA VAL A 62 -1.89 -22.12 -9.05
C VAL A 62 -1.32 -21.99 -10.47
N ALA A 63 -1.82 -22.79 -11.41
CA ALA A 63 -1.37 -22.76 -12.81
C ALA A 63 -1.67 -21.40 -13.48
N GLU A 64 -2.80 -20.77 -13.16
CA GLU A 64 -3.14 -19.45 -13.69
C GLU A 64 -2.30 -18.35 -13.06
N ARG A 65 -2.19 -18.33 -11.72
CA ARG A 65 -1.48 -17.28 -10.98
C ARG A 65 0.04 -17.29 -11.12
N THR A 66 0.62 -18.37 -11.66
CA THR A 66 2.06 -18.44 -11.96
C THR A 66 2.43 -17.97 -13.37
N LYS A 67 1.44 -17.64 -14.21
CA LYS A 67 1.69 -17.13 -15.56
C LYS A 67 2.16 -15.68 -15.55
N PRO A 68 3.10 -15.31 -16.45
CA PRO A 68 3.50 -13.91 -16.61
C PRO A 68 2.32 -12.98 -16.91
N GLN A 69 2.38 -11.77 -16.38
CA GLN A 69 1.33 -10.75 -16.54
C GLN A 69 1.74 -9.74 -17.60
N THR A 70 1.79 -10.16 -18.85
CA THR A 70 2.25 -9.36 -20.00
C THR A 70 1.17 -8.47 -20.60
N GLU A 71 -0.11 -8.78 -20.36
CA GLU A 71 -1.23 -8.03 -20.89
C GLU A 71 -1.66 -6.93 -19.94
N TRP A 72 -1.80 -5.70 -20.46
CA TRP A 72 -2.41 -4.62 -19.71
C TRP A 72 -3.93 -4.79 -19.61
N LYS A 73 -4.45 -4.87 -18.39
CA LYS A 73 -5.88 -4.98 -18.08
C LYS A 73 -6.42 -3.76 -17.33
N GLY A 74 -5.57 -2.76 -17.15
CA GLY A 74 -5.93 -1.52 -16.45
C GLY A 74 -6.59 -0.49 -17.36
N PRO A 75 -6.75 0.77 -16.88
CA PRO A 75 -7.41 1.82 -17.62
C PRO A 75 -6.69 2.16 -18.94
N THR A 76 -7.46 2.43 -19.98
CA THR A 76 -6.96 2.86 -21.30
C THR A 76 -7.32 4.31 -21.60
N ASP A 77 -8.14 4.93 -20.76
CA ASP A 77 -8.54 6.33 -20.79
C ASP A 77 -8.68 6.88 -19.35
N GLY A 78 -8.79 8.19 -19.26
CA GLY A 78 -8.92 8.89 -17.98
C GLY A 78 -8.61 10.38 -18.11
N PRO A 79 -8.66 11.13 -16.99
CA PRO A 79 -8.37 12.55 -17.01
C PRO A 79 -6.88 12.80 -17.31
N LYS A 80 -6.61 13.86 -18.06
CA LYS A 80 -5.24 14.36 -18.20
C LYS A 80 -4.79 14.99 -16.89
N ALA A 81 -3.53 14.79 -16.55
CA ALA A 81 -2.94 15.47 -15.43
C ALA A 81 -2.97 17.00 -15.64
N PRO A 82 -3.31 17.80 -14.64
CA PRO A 82 -3.30 19.24 -14.74
C PRO A 82 -1.86 19.74 -14.98
N SER A 83 -1.74 20.80 -15.78
CA SER A 83 -0.45 21.45 -15.99
C SER A 83 0.00 22.17 -14.72
N GLY A 84 1.30 22.17 -14.48
CA GLY A 84 1.91 22.80 -13.31
C GLY A 84 2.71 21.82 -12.45
N SER A 85 3.36 22.37 -11.43
CA SER A 85 4.13 21.59 -10.46
C SER A 85 3.32 21.46 -9.16
N PHE A 86 3.10 20.23 -8.71
CA PHE A 86 2.36 19.93 -7.50
C PHE A 86 3.22 19.12 -6.53
N THR A 87 2.95 19.26 -5.25
CA THR A 87 3.60 18.46 -4.21
C THR A 87 2.57 17.50 -3.62
N ILE A 88 2.89 16.20 -3.66
CA ILE A 88 2.16 15.14 -2.97
C ILE A 88 2.86 14.89 -1.64
N ALA A 89 2.12 14.77 -0.54
CA ALA A 89 2.65 14.29 0.72
C ALA A 89 2.51 12.76 0.79
N TYR A 90 3.61 12.05 1.01
CA TYR A 90 3.61 10.64 1.32
C TYR A 90 3.81 10.44 2.82
N VAL A 91 2.77 10.03 3.52
CA VAL A 91 2.81 9.82 4.98
C VAL A 91 3.00 8.35 5.27
N SER A 92 4.24 7.95 5.55
CA SER A 92 4.60 6.57 5.86
C SER A 92 4.54 6.32 7.37
N PRO A 93 3.86 5.26 7.84
CA PRO A 93 3.90 4.87 9.24
C PRO A 93 5.30 4.51 9.72
N ASP A 94 6.10 3.86 8.86
CA ASP A 94 7.43 3.39 9.19
C ASP A 94 8.30 3.27 7.95
N GLN A 95 9.38 4.04 7.88
CA GLN A 95 10.37 3.97 6.79
C GLN A 95 11.44 2.88 7.02
N SER A 96 11.40 2.13 8.12
CA SER A 96 12.20 0.91 8.30
C SER A 96 11.51 -0.33 7.70
N TYR A 97 10.21 -0.26 7.44
CA TYR A 97 9.44 -1.35 6.82
C TYR A 97 9.53 -1.27 5.29
N THR A 98 10.17 -2.26 4.69
CA THR A 98 10.49 -2.28 3.25
C THR A 98 9.30 -2.01 2.32
N PRO A 99 8.10 -2.60 2.49
CA PRO A 99 6.95 -2.30 1.63
C PRO A 99 6.58 -0.82 1.60
N HIS A 100 6.59 -0.12 2.75
CA HIS A 100 6.30 1.31 2.80
C HIS A 100 7.31 2.15 1.99
N VAL A 101 8.59 1.75 2.01
CA VAL A 101 9.63 2.40 1.20
C VAL A 101 9.41 2.15 -0.28
N LEU A 102 9.08 0.91 -0.67
CA LEU A 102 8.85 0.55 -2.08
C LEU A 102 7.61 1.24 -2.65
N TRP A 103 6.52 1.31 -1.90
CA TRP A 103 5.32 2.06 -2.32
C TRP A 103 5.63 3.54 -2.49
N GLY A 104 6.37 4.15 -1.55
CA GLY A 104 6.82 5.55 -1.67
C GLY A 104 7.65 5.80 -2.92
N LYS A 105 8.59 4.90 -3.26
CA LYS A 105 9.37 4.98 -4.51
C LYS A 105 8.49 4.86 -5.76
N GLY A 106 7.47 4.01 -5.73
CA GLY A 106 6.49 3.93 -6.81
C GLY A 106 5.71 5.24 -6.99
N VAL A 107 5.28 5.86 -5.88
CA VAL A 107 4.64 7.19 -5.90
C VAL A 107 5.59 8.26 -6.44
N GLU A 108 6.85 8.26 -6.02
CA GLU A 108 7.86 9.18 -6.54
C GLU A 108 8.08 9.01 -8.06
N ALA A 109 8.11 7.77 -8.54
CA ALA A 109 8.27 7.49 -9.97
C ALA A 109 7.08 8.02 -10.78
N GLY A 110 5.84 7.74 -10.35
CA GLY A 110 4.64 8.25 -11.00
C GLY A 110 4.52 9.77 -10.96
N ALA A 111 4.79 10.40 -9.81
CA ALA A 111 4.79 11.86 -9.67
C ALA A 111 5.85 12.51 -10.56
N LYS A 112 7.05 11.95 -10.62
CA LYS A 112 8.16 12.43 -11.48
C LYS A 112 7.80 12.40 -12.96
N ALA A 113 7.04 11.40 -13.43
CA ALA A 113 6.59 11.33 -14.83
C ALA A 113 5.69 12.52 -15.21
N LEU A 114 5.08 13.20 -14.22
CA LEU A 114 4.26 14.40 -14.36
C LEU A 114 5.02 15.71 -14.04
N GLY A 115 6.29 15.64 -13.65
CA GLY A 115 7.04 16.80 -13.15
C GLY A 115 6.58 17.25 -11.75
N TRP A 116 5.92 16.39 -11.00
CA TRP A 116 5.48 16.64 -9.63
C TRP A 116 6.53 16.19 -8.61
N THR A 117 6.41 16.67 -7.39
CA THR A 117 7.33 16.32 -6.29
C THR A 117 6.59 15.52 -5.21
N VAL A 118 7.33 14.67 -4.50
CA VAL A 118 6.82 13.95 -3.34
C VAL A 118 7.61 14.37 -2.11
N GLN A 119 6.91 14.71 -1.03
CA GLN A 119 7.51 14.96 0.26
C GLN A 119 7.11 13.84 1.21
N THR A 120 8.09 13.11 1.72
CA THR A 120 7.87 11.98 2.64
C THR A 120 7.90 12.44 4.09
N PHE A 121 6.89 12.00 4.86
CA PHE A 121 6.74 12.21 6.31
C PHE A 121 6.75 10.84 7.00
N ASN A 122 7.67 10.64 7.95
CA ASN A 122 7.90 9.35 8.60
C ASN A 122 7.27 9.31 10.01
N GLY A 123 6.40 8.34 10.25
CA GLY A 123 5.75 8.07 11.53
C GLY A 123 6.61 7.28 12.52
N GLN A 124 7.80 6.84 12.10
CA GLN A 124 8.78 6.16 12.97
C GLN A 124 8.24 4.91 13.70
N GLY A 125 7.34 4.18 13.05
CA GLY A 125 6.80 2.91 13.56
C GLY A 125 5.79 3.05 14.71
N THR A 126 5.32 4.26 15.01
CA THR A 126 4.37 4.48 16.11
C THR A 126 3.10 5.18 15.64
N VAL A 127 1.97 4.89 16.29
CA VAL A 127 0.70 5.59 15.99
C VAL A 127 0.81 7.08 16.24
N SER A 128 1.43 7.49 17.37
CA SER A 128 1.62 8.92 17.69
C SER A 128 2.54 9.63 16.70
N GLY A 129 3.61 8.96 16.26
CA GLY A 129 4.50 9.46 15.22
C GLY A 129 3.78 9.61 13.88
N THR A 130 2.96 8.63 13.49
CA THR A 130 2.15 8.70 12.26
C THR A 130 1.13 9.83 12.30
N LEU A 131 0.47 10.06 13.46
CA LEU A 131 -0.42 11.20 13.65
C LEU A 131 0.34 12.54 13.52
N SER A 132 1.55 12.63 14.09
CA SER A 132 2.41 13.81 13.95
C SER A 132 2.84 14.04 12.50
N ALA A 133 3.26 12.98 11.80
CA ALA A 133 3.63 13.02 10.38
C ALA A 133 2.45 13.50 9.51
N MET A 134 1.24 13.02 9.79
CA MET A 134 0.02 13.44 9.08
C MET A 134 -0.30 14.93 9.33
N GLN A 135 -0.10 15.43 10.55
CA GLN A 135 -0.27 16.85 10.86
C GLN A 135 0.76 17.72 10.13
N GLN A 136 2.02 17.27 10.06
CA GLN A 136 3.06 17.97 9.30
C GLN A 136 2.75 17.99 7.80
N ALA A 137 2.27 16.87 7.25
CA ALA A 137 1.81 16.78 5.87
C ALA A 137 0.68 17.77 5.59
N LEU A 138 -0.33 17.84 6.46
CA LEU A 138 -1.41 18.82 6.36
C LEU A 138 -0.89 20.26 6.42
N ALA A 139 0.07 20.55 7.29
CA ALA A 139 0.65 21.89 7.43
C ALA A 139 1.42 22.33 6.16
N SER A 140 1.99 21.40 5.38
CA SER A 140 2.65 21.70 4.11
C SER A 140 1.68 22.05 2.96
N ASN A 141 0.38 21.91 3.18
CA ASN A 141 -0.69 22.19 2.20
C ASN A 141 -0.48 21.49 0.84
N PRO A 142 -0.34 20.15 0.82
CA PRO A 142 -0.06 19.39 -0.39
C PRO A 142 -1.29 19.35 -1.31
N ALA A 143 -1.07 18.98 -2.58
CA ALA A 143 -2.15 18.73 -3.54
C ALA A 143 -2.99 17.49 -3.18
N ALA A 144 -2.34 16.48 -2.58
CA ALA A 144 -2.96 15.27 -2.06
C ALA A 144 -2.07 14.65 -0.99
N ILE A 145 -2.64 13.77 -0.16
CA ILE A 145 -1.90 12.93 0.77
C ILE A 145 -2.06 11.48 0.36
N ILE A 146 -0.95 10.76 0.21
CA ILE A 146 -0.92 9.31 0.02
C ILE A 146 -0.38 8.68 1.29
N THR A 147 -1.06 7.65 1.82
CA THR A 147 -0.63 7.01 3.07
C THR A 147 -0.92 5.51 3.10
N PRO A 148 0.05 4.68 3.53
CA PRO A 148 -0.18 3.28 3.87
C PRO A 148 -0.58 3.05 5.35
N ALA A 149 -0.85 4.11 6.11
CA ALA A 149 -1.30 3.98 7.49
C ALA A 149 -2.77 3.55 7.56
N ASP A 150 -3.12 2.74 8.57
CA ASP A 150 -4.51 2.34 8.82
C ASP A 150 -5.39 3.60 9.03
N ALA A 151 -6.38 3.78 8.17
CA ALA A 151 -7.24 4.96 8.16
C ALA A 151 -8.08 5.06 9.45
N ASN A 152 -8.39 3.94 10.11
CA ASN A 152 -9.11 3.98 11.39
C ASN A 152 -8.29 4.68 12.49
N ALA A 153 -6.98 4.54 12.47
CA ALA A 153 -6.08 5.21 13.42
C ALA A 153 -5.92 6.72 13.11
N LEU A 154 -6.25 7.16 11.90
CA LEU A 154 -6.01 8.52 11.41
C LEU A 154 -7.30 9.35 11.23
N GLN A 155 -8.43 8.95 11.82
CA GLN A 155 -9.75 9.57 11.57
C GLN A 155 -9.78 11.09 11.76
N LYS A 156 -9.12 11.61 12.80
CA LYS A 156 -9.12 13.06 13.04
C LYS A 156 -8.38 13.82 11.94
N PRO A 157 -7.10 13.55 11.62
CA PRO A 157 -6.40 14.27 10.56
C PRO A 157 -6.98 14.00 9.16
N ILE A 158 -7.61 12.84 8.90
CA ILE A 158 -8.33 12.59 7.65
C ILE A 158 -9.51 13.55 7.52
N LYS A 159 -10.34 13.72 8.57
CA LYS A 159 -11.44 14.69 8.58
C LYS A 159 -10.94 16.11 8.36
N ASP A 160 -9.81 16.48 8.99
CA ASP A 160 -9.18 17.80 8.79
C ASP A 160 -8.72 18.00 7.32
N ALA A 161 -8.22 16.95 6.66
CA ALA A 161 -7.85 16.97 5.23
C ALA A 161 -9.08 17.15 4.33
N VAL A 162 -10.13 16.37 4.57
CA VAL A 162 -11.40 16.44 3.81
C VAL A 162 -12.01 17.84 3.93
N ALA A 163 -12.05 18.42 5.14
CA ALA A 163 -12.54 19.78 5.36
C ALA A 163 -11.72 20.86 4.62
N ARG A 164 -10.47 20.55 4.28
CA ARG A 164 -9.57 21.43 3.51
C ARG A 164 -9.52 21.09 2.03
N HIS A 165 -10.38 20.19 1.55
CA HIS A 165 -10.40 19.70 0.17
C HIS A 165 -9.06 19.09 -0.27
N ILE A 166 -8.34 18.41 0.64
CA ILE A 166 -7.12 17.66 0.34
C ILE A 166 -7.51 16.18 0.23
N PRO A 167 -7.48 15.58 -0.96
CA PRO A 167 -7.84 14.18 -1.13
C PRO A 167 -6.82 13.26 -0.44
N ILE A 168 -7.34 12.21 0.21
CA ILE A 168 -6.53 11.16 0.85
C ILE A 168 -6.63 9.90 0.01
N ILE A 169 -5.49 9.40 -0.43
CA ILE A 169 -5.35 8.14 -1.13
C ILE A 169 -4.64 7.15 -0.19
N GLY A 170 -5.27 6.01 0.03
CA GLY A 170 -4.68 4.91 0.79
C GLY A 170 -3.89 3.96 -0.11
N ILE A 171 -2.85 3.36 0.44
CA ILE A 171 -2.25 2.12 -0.07
C ILE A 171 -2.30 1.14 1.09
N HIS A 172 -3.16 0.13 1.06
CA HIS A 172 -3.44 -0.73 2.22
C HIS A 172 -4.01 -0.02 3.47
N ALA A 173 -4.51 1.21 3.32
CA ALA A 173 -5.03 2.00 4.44
C ALA A 173 -6.37 1.48 5.00
N THR A 174 -7.05 0.61 4.26
CA THR A 174 -8.24 -0.15 4.66
C THR A 174 -8.22 -1.55 4.05
N ALA A 175 -9.16 -2.40 4.44
CA ALA A 175 -9.19 -3.80 4.01
C ALA A 175 -9.46 -4.00 2.51
N PHE A 176 -10.18 -3.07 1.87
CA PHE A 176 -10.72 -3.28 0.53
C PHE A 176 -10.24 -2.21 -0.46
N PRO A 177 -10.13 -2.57 -1.76
CA PRO A 177 -9.81 -1.62 -2.81
C PRO A 177 -10.99 -0.67 -3.06
N GLY A 178 -10.69 0.50 -3.61
CA GLY A 178 -11.70 1.46 -4.01
C GLY A 178 -11.90 2.61 -3.03
N PRO A 179 -12.90 3.45 -3.27
CA PRO A 179 -13.29 4.54 -2.37
C PRO A 179 -13.74 4.01 -1.01
N SER A 180 -13.48 4.77 0.06
CA SER A 180 -13.89 4.44 1.42
C SER A 180 -14.46 5.69 2.09
N PRO A 181 -15.71 6.05 1.76
CA PRO A 181 -16.33 7.29 2.17
C PRO A 181 -16.49 7.41 3.69
N GLU A 182 -16.77 6.30 4.36
CA GLU A 182 -16.91 6.24 5.81
C GLU A 182 -15.61 6.56 6.55
N LEU A 183 -14.46 6.32 5.92
CA LEU A 183 -13.14 6.64 6.45
C LEU A 183 -12.55 7.94 5.87
N GLY A 184 -13.24 8.58 4.91
CA GLY A 184 -12.79 9.80 4.24
C GLY A 184 -11.69 9.56 3.21
N LEU A 185 -11.50 8.33 2.73
CA LEU A 185 -10.53 8.02 1.67
C LEU A 185 -11.18 8.23 0.30
N TYR A 186 -10.54 9.04 -0.53
CA TYR A 186 -10.93 9.20 -1.93
C TYR A 186 -10.78 7.88 -2.70
N HIS A 187 -9.69 7.16 -2.45
CA HIS A 187 -9.41 5.84 -3.00
C HIS A 187 -8.43 5.08 -2.11
N ASN A 188 -8.54 3.75 -2.09
CA ASN A 188 -7.58 2.86 -1.46
C ASN A 188 -7.06 1.85 -2.48
N ILE A 189 -5.75 1.82 -2.69
CA ILE A 189 -5.08 0.90 -3.58
C ILE A 189 -4.65 -0.32 -2.78
N VAL A 190 -5.09 -1.48 -3.21
CA VAL A 190 -4.72 -2.77 -2.65
C VAL A 190 -5.10 -3.86 -3.67
N SER A 191 -4.35 -4.94 -3.75
CA SER A 191 -4.77 -6.14 -4.47
C SER A 191 -6.01 -6.73 -3.82
N ASN A 192 -6.77 -7.54 -4.56
CA ASN A 192 -7.94 -8.21 -3.99
C ASN A 192 -7.54 -9.12 -2.81
N PRO A 193 -7.85 -8.80 -1.55
CA PRO A 193 -7.38 -9.56 -0.40
C PRO A 193 -8.01 -10.95 -0.30
N ALA A 194 -9.19 -11.17 -0.92
CA ALA A 194 -9.79 -12.49 -1.03
C ALA A 194 -9.01 -13.38 -2.00
N GLU A 195 -8.55 -12.82 -3.11
CA GLU A 195 -7.74 -13.56 -4.08
C GLU A 195 -6.32 -13.83 -3.56
N ILE A 196 -5.72 -12.91 -2.78
CA ILE A 196 -4.43 -13.14 -2.14
C ILE A 196 -4.53 -14.37 -1.22
N GLY A 197 -5.42 -14.35 -0.24
CA GLY A 197 -5.57 -15.47 0.69
C GLY A 197 -6.06 -16.75 0.01
N GLY A 198 -6.96 -16.64 -0.98
CA GLY A 198 -7.40 -17.77 -1.81
C GLY A 198 -6.26 -18.41 -2.59
N THR A 199 -5.29 -17.61 -3.07
CA THR A 199 -4.11 -18.12 -3.79
C THR A 199 -3.13 -18.84 -2.86
N GLU A 200 -2.90 -18.33 -1.65
CA GLU A 200 -2.14 -19.05 -0.61
C GLU A 200 -2.78 -20.41 -0.29
N ALA A 201 -4.10 -20.41 -0.04
CA ALA A 201 -4.85 -21.63 0.22
C ALA A 201 -4.77 -22.61 -0.95
N ALA A 202 -4.92 -22.13 -2.18
CA ALA A 202 -4.81 -22.92 -3.39
C ALA A 202 -3.42 -23.61 -3.47
N TYR A 203 -2.35 -22.86 -3.21
CA TYR A 203 -1.02 -23.44 -3.24
C TYR A 203 -0.84 -24.55 -2.19
N VAL A 204 -1.28 -24.30 -0.96
CA VAL A 204 -1.23 -25.28 0.14
C VAL A 204 -2.05 -26.53 -0.19
N ILE A 205 -3.30 -26.39 -0.64
CA ILE A 205 -4.20 -27.51 -1.00
C ILE A 205 -3.63 -28.29 -2.19
N ALA A 206 -3.20 -27.61 -3.24
CA ALA A 206 -2.66 -28.24 -4.45
C ALA A 206 -1.37 -29.04 -4.18
N ARG A 207 -0.43 -28.45 -3.41
CA ARG A 207 0.89 -29.04 -3.17
C ARG A 207 0.90 -30.11 -2.09
N SER A 208 -0.12 -30.11 -1.21
CA SER A 208 -0.34 -31.18 -0.22
C SER A 208 -1.25 -32.30 -0.73
N ASP A 209 -1.75 -32.19 -1.96
CA ASP A 209 -2.81 -33.06 -2.51
C ASP A 209 -4.03 -33.16 -1.57
N GLY A 210 -4.43 -32.01 -1.01
CA GLY A 210 -5.57 -31.89 -0.10
C GLY A 210 -5.34 -32.52 1.29
N LYS A 211 -4.09 -32.62 1.77
CA LYS A 211 -3.76 -33.26 3.06
C LYS A 211 -2.95 -32.36 4.00
N ALA A 212 -3.00 -31.05 3.78
CA ALA A 212 -2.23 -30.09 4.56
C ALA A 212 -2.69 -30.08 6.04
N GLN A 213 -1.70 -30.03 6.94
CA GLN A 213 -1.87 -29.55 8.30
C GLN A 213 -1.34 -28.12 8.32
N ASN A 214 -2.18 -27.12 8.49
CA ASN A 214 -1.79 -25.71 8.33
C ASN A 214 -1.87 -24.92 9.62
N ILE A 215 -0.87 -24.10 9.87
CA ILE A 215 -0.85 -23.05 10.88
C ILE A 215 -0.96 -21.73 10.13
N HIS A 216 -1.76 -20.78 10.61
CA HIS A 216 -1.82 -19.45 10.04
C HIS A 216 -1.30 -18.40 11.04
N MET A 217 -0.46 -17.49 10.57
CA MET A 217 0.05 -16.37 11.39
C MET A 217 -0.52 -15.06 10.90
N VAL A 218 -1.02 -14.23 11.81
CA VAL A 218 -1.72 -12.98 11.47
C VAL A 218 -1.42 -11.89 12.50
N ASP A 219 -1.36 -10.64 12.05
CA ASP A 219 -1.46 -9.46 12.91
C ASP A 219 -2.91 -8.97 12.95
N ASN A 220 -3.60 -9.21 14.04
CA ASN A 220 -5.00 -8.83 14.20
C ASN A 220 -5.23 -7.32 14.37
N SER A 221 -4.19 -6.51 14.47
CA SER A 221 -4.33 -5.04 14.55
C SER A 221 -4.78 -4.42 13.21
N TYR A 222 -4.48 -5.08 12.07
CA TYR A 222 -4.82 -4.59 10.74
C TYR A 222 -6.07 -5.27 10.17
N ALA A 223 -7.03 -4.47 9.69
CA ALA A 223 -8.27 -4.98 9.09
C ALA A 223 -8.00 -5.85 7.86
N ILE A 224 -7.08 -5.42 6.99
CA ILE A 224 -6.69 -6.17 5.81
C ILE A 224 -6.05 -7.52 6.17
N ALA A 225 -5.21 -7.58 7.20
CA ALA A 225 -4.57 -8.82 7.64
C ALA A 225 -5.61 -9.83 8.14
N ARG A 226 -6.60 -9.37 8.91
CA ARG A 226 -7.72 -10.23 9.35
C ARG A 226 -8.52 -10.78 8.17
N PHE A 227 -8.77 -9.96 7.14
CA PHE A 227 -9.51 -10.40 5.96
C PHE A 227 -8.70 -11.37 5.09
N LYS A 228 -7.41 -11.08 4.80
CA LYS A 228 -6.49 -12.01 4.14
C LYS A 228 -6.45 -13.35 4.90
N ALA A 229 -6.31 -13.32 6.24
CA ALA A 229 -6.29 -14.52 7.08
C ALA A 229 -7.55 -15.37 6.93
N LYS A 230 -8.74 -14.74 6.97
CA LYS A 230 -10.01 -15.45 6.75
C LYS A 230 -10.05 -16.05 5.34
N SER A 231 -9.58 -15.33 4.33
CA SER A 231 -9.56 -15.80 2.94
C SER A 231 -8.62 -17.00 2.73
N THR A 232 -7.55 -17.09 3.50
CA THR A 232 -6.61 -18.23 3.47
C THR A 232 -7.15 -19.40 4.28
N THR A 233 -7.62 -19.15 5.50
CA THR A 233 -7.95 -20.22 6.45
C THR A 233 -9.28 -20.90 6.16
N THR A 234 -10.28 -20.17 5.60
CA THR A 234 -11.60 -20.72 5.31
C THR A 234 -11.56 -21.87 4.31
N PRO A 235 -10.97 -21.73 3.11
CA PRO A 235 -10.92 -22.85 2.16
C PRO A 235 -10.05 -24.01 2.64
N ILE A 236 -8.99 -23.75 3.42
CA ILE A 236 -8.18 -24.83 4.02
C ILE A 236 -8.99 -25.60 5.07
N ALA A 237 -9.73 -24.90 5.93
CA ALA A 237 -10.58 -25.52 6.95
C ALA A 237 -11.72 -26.37 6.35
N ASN A 238 -12.21 -25.97 5.17
CA ASN A 238 -13.28 -26.65 4.44
C ASN A 238 -12.78 -27.71 3.43
N CYS A 239 -11.46 -27.88 3.29
CA CYS A 239 -10.84 -28.95 2.51
C CYS A 239 -10.94 -30.27 3.28
N SER A 240 -11.58 -31.29 2.69
CA SER A 240 -11.98 -32.51 3.40
C SER A 240 -10.80 -33.32 3.99
N GLY A 241 -9.61 -33.23 3.44
CA GLY A 241 -8.41 -33.92 3.93
C GLY A 241 -7.42 -33.00 4.65
N CYS A 242 -7.67 -31.68 4.63
CA CYS A 242 -6.80 -30.70 5.29
C CYS A 242 -7.19 -30.49 6.75
N LYS A 243 -6.29 -29.89 7.52
CA LYS A 243 -6.57 -29.52 8.92
C LYS A 243 -5.95 -28.16 9.23
N MET A 244 -6.79 -27.22 9.66
CA MET A 244 -6.30 -26.03 10.37
C MET A 244 -5.88 -26.44 11.78
N LEU A 245 -4.60 -26.29 12.10
CA LEU A 245 -4.05 -26.61 13.43
C LEU A 245 -4.25 -25.45 14.39
N GLU A 246 -3.82 -24.25 13.99
CA GLU A 246 -3.90 -23.06 14.85
C GLU A 246 -3.84 -21.78 13.99
N THR A 247 -4.48 -20.72 14.46
CA THR A 247 -4.25 -19.35 13.99
C THR A 247 -3.57 -18.57 15.11
N VAL A 248 -2.33 -18.12 14.84
CA VAL A 248 -1.47 -17.42 15.80
C VAL A 248 -1.55 -15.92 15.57
N ASN A 249 -2.04 -15.18 16.57
CA ASN A 249 -1.95 -13.72 16.55
C ASN A 249 -0.55 -13.28 16.99
N MET A 250 0.19 -12.67 16.08
CA MET A 250 1.53 -12.15 16.30
C MET A 250 1.60 -10.73 15.74
N PRO A 251 1.59 -9.68 16.58
CA PRO A 251 1.87 -8.34 16.10
C PRO A 251 3.23 -8.29 15.38
N LEU A 252 3.27 -7.68 14.21
CA LEU A 252 4.48 -7.68 13.36
C LEU A 252 5.70 -7.08 14.08
N GLY A 253 5.48 -6.05 14.88
CA GLY A 253 6.51 -5.44 15.72
C GLY A 253 7.10 -6.35 16.81
N ASP A 254 6.36 -7.39 17.21
CA ASP A 254 6.80 -8.36 18.24
C ASP A 254 7.57 -9.54 17.63
N ALA A 255 7.58 -9.69 16.31
CA ALA A 255 8.06 -10.88 15.63
C ALA A 255 9.53 -11.23 15.99
N SER A 256 10.41 -10.22 16.07
CA SER A 256 11.83 -10.45 16.40
C SER A 256 12.03 -11.04 17.81
N ALA A 257 11.23 -10.63 18.78
CA ALA A 257 11.36 -11.06 20.18
C ALA A 257 10.59 -12.35 20.48
N ARG A 258 9.42 -12.56 19.86
CA ARG A 258 8.48 -13.61 20.22
C ARG A 258 8.45 -14.82 19.29
N MET A 259 9.08 -14.71 18.09
CA MET A 259 9.00 -15.78 17.10
C MET A 259 9.64 -17.08 17.54
N SER A 260 10.85 -17.04 18.10
CA SER A 260 11.56 -18.25 18.49
C SER A 260 10.81 -19.09 19.53
N PRO A 261 10.33 -18.53 20.66
CA PRO A 261 9.50 -19.31 21.59
C PRO A 261 8.15 -19.75 20.96
N ALA A 262 7.56 -18.95 20.08
CA ALA A 262 6.32 -19.35 19.38
C ALA A 262 6.52 -20.59 18.51
N ILE A 263 7.57 -20.61 17.67
CA ILE A 263 7.91 -21.75 16.81
C ILE A 263 8.23 -23.01 17.66
N SER A 264 9.02 -22.87 18.73
CA SER A 264 9.30 -23.98 19.64
C SER A 264 8.00 -24.57 20.25
N GLY A 265 7.07 -23.72 20.64
CA GLY A 265 5.76 -24.14 21.14
C GLY A 265 4.90 -24.84 20.07
N LEU A 266 4.91 -24.35 18.82
CA LEU A 266 4.21 -24.97 17.70
C LEU A 266 4.78 -26.37 17.39
N MET A 267 6.11 -26.49 17.34
CA MET A 267 6.77 -27.78 17.12
C MET A 267 6.49 -28.78 18.26
N ALA A 268 6.44 -28.32 19.51
CA ALA A 268 6.11 -29.19 20.65
C ALA A 268 4.65 -29.70 20.58
N ARG A 269 3.71 -28.88 20.10
CA ARG A 269 2.29 -29.26 19.99
C ARG A 269 1.96 -30.08 18.75
N TYR A 270 2.57 -29.77 17.60
CA TYR A 270 2.15 -30.28 16.29
C TYR A 270 3.23 -31.11 15.57
N GLY A 271 4.41 -31.29 16.20
CA GLY A 271 5.52 -31.99 15.58
C GLY A 271 6.24 -31.18 14.52
N ASP A 272 6.90 -31.86 13.60
CA ASP A 272 7.83 -31.29 12.63
C ASP A 272 7.35 -31.34 11.17
N SER A 273 6.05 -31.54 10.95
CA SER A 273 5.48 -31.70 9.60
C SER A 273 4.17 -30.91 9.46
N TRP A 274 4.27 -29.67 8.99
CA TRP A 274 3.12 -28.77 8.77
C TRP A 274 3.43 -27.69 7.75
N TRP A 275 2.37 -27.05 7.28
CA TRP A 275 2.42 -25.85 6.47
C TRP A 275 2.20 -24.63 7.35
N MET A 276 2.78 -23.49 6.99
CA MET A 276 2.42 -22.21 7.59
C MET A 276 2.08 -21.23 6.48
N THR A 277 0.94 -20.55 6.67
CA THR A 277 0.51 -19.43 5.84
C THR A 277 0.50 -18.14 6.67
N THR A 278 0.56 -16.98 6.01
CA THR A 278 0.53 -15.69 6.70
C THR A 278 0.00 -14.58 5.83
N CYS A 279 -0.66 -13.58 6.44
CA CYS A 279 -1.09 -12.37 5.76
C CYS A 279 0.07 -11.50 5.22
N CYS A 280 1.29 -11.69 5.76
CA CYS A 280 2.49 -11.01 5.29
C CYS A 280 3.75 -11.80 5.67
N ASP A 281 4.62 -12.06 4.72
CA ASP A 281 5.82 -12.89 4.88
C ASP A 281 7.03 -12.15 5.46
N GLY A 282 6.85 -10.92 5.88
CA GLY A 282 7.78 -10.21 6.76
C GLY A 282 8.14 -11.00 8.03
N TYR A 283 7.25 -11.89 8.49
CA TYR A 283 7.51 -12.83 9.58
C TYR A 283 8.59 -13.87 9.25
N TYR A 284 8.70 -14.29 7.97
CA TYR A 284 9.39 -15.52 7.62
C TYR A 284 10.90 -15.47 7.79
N THR A 285 11.50 -14.30 7.82
CA THR A 285 12.91 -14.17 8.22
C THR A 285 13.14 -14.71 9.64
N ASN A 286 12.27 -14.34 10.59
CA ASN A 286 12.32 -14.78 11.99
C ASN A 286 11.87 -16.23 12.14
N VAL A 287 10.81 -16.65 11.43
CA VAL A 287 10.31 -18.05 11.41
C VAL A 287 11.42 -18.98 10.90
N ALA A 288 12.02 -18.69 9.75
CA ALA A 288 13.06 -19.52 9.16
C ALA A 288 14.33 -19.61 10.05
N ALA A 289 14.66 -18.53 10.74
CA ALA A 289 15.76 -18.55 11.71
C ALA A 289 15.46 -19.47 12.90
N ALA A 290 14.24 -19.40 13.46
CA ALA A 290 13.79 -20.26 14.56
C ALA A 290 13.70 -21.73 14.15
N LEU A 291 13.18 -22.01 12.95
CA LEU A 291 13.13 -23.37 12.40
C LEU A 291 14.51 -23.98 12.21
N ARG A 292 15.46 -23.23 11.64
CA ARG A 292 16.86 -23.68 11.52
C ARG A 292 17.48 -23.99 12.87
N ALA A 293 17.27 -23.10 13.85
CA ALA A 293 17.81 -23.31 15.20
C ALA A 293 17.22 -24.54 15.90
N SER A 294 15.98 -24.94 15.57
CA SER A 294 15.35 -26.16 16.08
C SER A 294 15.70 -27.44 15.30
N GLY A 295 16.50 -27.35 14.23
CA GLY A 295 16.84 -28.49 13.38
C GLY A 295 15.68 -28.97 12.48
N ALA A 296 14.69 -28.12 12.21
CA ALA A 296 13.54 -28.45 11.37
C ALA A 296 13.95 -28.76 9.92
N SER A 297 13.22 -29.70 9.29
CA SER A 297 13.44 -30.06 7.89
C SER A 297 12.64 -29.18 6.94
N MET A 298 13.31 -28.62 5.93
CA MET A 298 12.68 -27.88 4.83
C MET A 298 11.82 -28.77 3.92
N GLU A 299 11.94 -30.09 4.02
CA GLU A 299 11.09 -31.02 3.30
C GLU A 299 9.72 -31.18 3.97
N LYS A 300 9.70 -31.12 5.30
CA LYS A 300 8.50 -31.35 6.13
C LYS A 300 7.75 -30.09 6.47
N ILE A 301 8.43 -28.96 6.67
CA ILE A 301 7.82 -27.67 6.98
C ILE A 301 7.94 -26.76 5.77
N LYS A 302 6.81 -26.21 5.33
CA LYS A 302 6.68 -25.33 4.18
C LYS A 302 5.98 -24.03 4.58
N LEU A 303 6.53 -22.91 4.12
CA LEU A 303 5.97 -21.58 4.36
C LEU A 303 5.42 -21.02 3.04
N VAL A 304 4.23 -20.44 3.10
CA VAL A 304 3.58 -19.75 1.98
C VAL A 304 3.10 -18.39 2.48
N GLY A 305 3.52 -17.32 1.83
CA GLY A 305 3.27 -15.98 2.32
C GLY A 305 2.61 -15.05 1.32
N ALA A 306 2.43 -13.81 1.74
CA ALA A 306 1.98 -12.70 0.92
C ALA A 306 2.88 -11.48 1.14
N ASP A 307 2.82 -10.53 0.20
CA ASP A 307 3.58 -9.28 0.05
C ASP A 307 4.97 -9.44 -0.60
N ALA A 308 5.63 -10.59 -0.48
CA ALA A 308 6.93 -10.94 -1.07
C ALA A 308 8.02 -9.86 -0.90
N PRO A 309 8.50 -9.57 0.32
CA PRO A 309 9.67 -8.76 0.50
C PRO A 309 10.92 -9.42 -0.15
N PRO A 310 12.02 -8.69 -0.35
CA PRO A 310 13.23 -9.23 -0.96
C PRO A 310 13.73 -10.55 -0.35
N SER A 311 13.51 -10.77 0.95
CA SER A 311 13.86 -12.01 1.66
C SER A 311 13.06 -13.22 1.19
N ALA A 312 11.79 -13.04 0.80
CA ALA A 312 10.95 -14.10 0.24
C ALA A 312 11.50 -14.61 -1.10
N TYR A 313 11.84 -13.69 -2.01
CA TYR A 313 12.50 -14.04 -3.28
C TYR A 313 13.76 -14.84 -3.06
N ASP A 314 14.59 -14.41 -2.12
CA ASP A 314 15.84 -15.11 -1.79
C ASP A 314 15.59 -16.50 -1.20
N MET A 315 14.61 -16.65 -0.29
CA MET A 315 14.29 -17.96 0.28
C MET A 315 13.72 -18.91 -0.74
N ILE A 316 12.79 -18.48 -1.58
CA ILE A 316 12.17 -19.28 -2.65
C ILE A 316 13.25 -19.69 -3.67
N ARG A 317 14.08 -18.75 -4.12
CA ARG A 317 15.15 -18.99 -5.10
C ARG A 317 16.17 -20.02 -4.61
N LYS A 318 16.54 -19.95 -3.34
CA LYS A 318 17.51 -20.87 -2.72
C LYS A 318 16.90 -22.21 -2.29
N GLY A 319 15.58 -22.39 -2.41
CA GLY A 319 14.89 -23.59 -1.93
C GLY A 319 14.85 -23.68 -0.40
N GLY A 320 14.57 -22.57 0.27
CA GLY A 320 14.41 -22.48 1.73
C GLY A 320 13.07 -22.99 2.23
N PHE A 321 12.73 -22.64 3.47
CA PHE A 321 11.42 -23.00 4.06
C PHE A 321 10.25 -22.36 3.32
N GLU A 322 10.40 -21.10 2.88
CA GLU A 322 9.40 -20.43 2.07
C GLU A 322 9.46 -20.94 0.63
N VAL A 323 8.34 -21.49 0.16
CA VAL A 323 8.23 -22.18 -1.11
C VAL A 323 7.35 -21.43 -2.12
N ALA A 324 6.55 -20.49 -1.66
CA ALA A 324 5.72 -19.62 -2.48
C ALA A 324 5.36 -18.33 -1.73
N SER A 325 5.11 -17.26 -2.48
CA SER A 325 4.56 -16.02 -1.96
C SER A 325 3.65 -15.36 -3.00
N VAL A 326 2.65 -14.63 -2.52
CA VAL A 326 1.75 -13.82 -3.33
C VAL A 326 2.21 -12.36 -3.25
N PRO A 327 3.00 -11.88 -4.22
CA PRO A 327 3.60 -10.56 -4.18
C PRO A 327 2.59 -9.46 -4.46
N GLU A 328 2.88 -8.26 -4.00
CA GLU A 328 2.15 -7.05 -4.37
C GLU A 328 3.02 -6.11 -5.21
N PRO A 329 2.46 -5.50 -6.29
CA PRO A 329 3.22 -4.74 -7.26
C PRO A 329 3.49 -3.31 -6.77
N SER A 330 4.49 -3.11 -5.92
CA SER A 330 4.78 -1.85 -5.25
C SER A 330 4.90 -0.66 -6.20
N SER A 331 5.61 -0.83 -7.30
CA SER A 331 5.78 0.23 -8.31
C SER A 331 4.46 0.58 -8.98
N LEU A 332 3.63 -0.41 -9.36
CA LEU A 332 2.31 -0.17 -9.95
C LEU A 332 1.36 0.52 -8.96
N PHE A 333 1.37 0.11 -7.68
CA PHE A 333 0.56 0.78 -6.65
C PHE A 333 0.88 2.27 -6.54
N GLY A 334 2.17 2.65 -6.68
CA GLY A 334 2.56 4.04 -6.72
C GLY A 334 1.96 4.79 -7.92
N TYR A 335 1.98 4.19 -9.11
CA TYR A 335 1.34 4.77 -10.29
C TYR A 335 -0.19 4.87 -10.14
N GLN A 336 -0.84 3.84 -9.61
CA GLN A 336 -2.28 3.88 -9.30
C GLN A 336 -2.62 4.98 -8.29
N ALA A 337 -1.77 5.19 -7.27
CA ALA A 337 -1.98 6.24 -6.29
C ALA A 337 -1.86 7.63 -6.90
N VAL A 338 -0.88 7.84 -7.80
CA VAL A 338 -0.75 9.11 -8.55
C VAL A 338 -1.92 9.29 -9.52
N ASP A 339 -2.38 8.23 -10.18
CA ASP A 339 -3.58 8.26 -11.02
C ASP A 339 -4.82 8.68 -10.24
N ALA A 340 -5.01 8.13 -9.04
CA ALA A 340 -6.09 8.54 -8.15
C ALA A 340 -5.99 10.02 -7.73
N VAL A 341 -4.77 10.57 -7.58
CA VAL A 341 -4.58 12.01 -7.37
C VAL A 341 -5.01 12.80 -8.60
N VAL A 342 -4.64 12.36 -9.81
CA VAL A 342 -5.06 13.01 -11.07
C VAL A 342 -6.59 13.02 -11.19
N HIS A 343 -7.24 11.89 -10.89
CA HIS A 343 -8.71 11.78 -10.86
C HIS A 343 -9.34 12.72 -9.84
N ALA A 344 -8.78 12.77 -8.61
CA ALA A 344 -9.25 13.67 -7.57
C ALA A 344 -9.17 15.14 -7.99
N MET A 345 -8.06 15.54 -8.62
CA MET A 345 -7.88 16.90 -9.13
C MET A 345 -8.81 17.23 -10.28
N ALA A 346 -9.23 16.25 -11.06
CA ALA A 346 -10.23 16.40 -12.13
C ALA A 346 -11.67 16.33 -11.61
N GLY A 347 -11.91 15.96 -10.34
CA GLY A 347 -13.22 15.80 -9.74
C GLY A 347 -14.03 14.61 -10.29
N VAL A 348 -13.35 13.55 -10.77
CA VAL A 348 -13.97 12.35 -11.36
C VAL A 348 -13.57 11.11 -10.59
N GLU A 349 -14.41 10.07 -10.63
CA GLU A 349 -14.18 8.81 -9.92
C GLU A 349 -12.87 8.13 -10.38
N PRO A 350 -12.08 7.50 -9.47
CA PRO A 350 -10.93 6.70 -9.85
C PRO A 350 -11.30 5.54 -10.77
N ALA A 351 -10.37 5.14 -11.63
CA ALA A 351 -10.57 3.98 -12.50
C ALA A 351 -10.80 2.71 -11.68
N HIS A 352 -11.84 1.93 -12.07
CA HIS A 352 -12.15 0.65 -11.42
C HIS A 352 -11.18 -0.43 -11.91
N PHE A 353 -9.99 -0.44 -11.33
CA PHE A 353 -8.95 -1.40 -11.67
C PHE A 353 -8.26 -1.96 -10.42
N ILE A 354 -8.23 -3.28 -10.33
CA ILE A 354 -7.48 -4.04 -9.32
C ILE A 354 -6.49 -4.92 -10.07
N GLN A 355 -5.21 -4.77 -9.76
CA GLN A 355 -4.17 -5.59 -10.38
C GLN A 355 -4.42 -7.09 -10.11
N PRO A 356 -4.39 -7.95 -11.14
CA PRO A 356 -4.48 -9.39 -10.96
C PRO A 356 -3.39 -9.93 -10.04
N VAL A 357 -3.76 -10.87 -9.20
CA VAL A 357 -2.84 -11.52 -8.26
C VAL A 357 -1.85 -12.41 -9.02
N PHE A 358 -0.60 -12.41 -8.58
CA PHE A 358 0.48 -13.26 -9.07
C PHE A 358 0.95 -14.20 -7.97
N LEU A 359 1.52 -15.35 -8.33
CA LEU A 359 2.09 -16.30 -7.39
C LEU A 359 3.55 -16.58 -7.76
N ILE A 360 4.46 -16.22 -6.86
CA ILE A 360 5.89 -16.58 -7.00
C ILE A 360 6.10 -17.98 -6.46
N VAL A 361 6.78 -18.79 -7.24
CA VAL A 361 7.29 -20.13 -6.89
C VAL A 361 8.70 -20.27 -7.42
N LYS A 362 9.38 -21.36 -7.10
CA LYS A 362 10.75 -21.64 -7.54
C LYS A 362 10.96 -21.45 -9.05
N ASP A 363 9.99 -21.90 -9.85
CA ASP A 363 10.14 -21.96 -11.32
C ASP A 363 10.01 -20.60 -11.99
N ASN A 364 9.35 -19.61 -11.35
CA ASN A 364 9.12 -18.28 -11.90
C ASN A 364 9.71 -17.13 -11.06
N VAL A 365 10.46 -17.42 -10.00
CA VAL A 365 10.97 -16.43 -9.05
C VAL A 365 11.83 -15.32 -9.67
N ASP A 366 12.40 -15.56 -10.85
CA ASP A 366 13.22 -14.59 -11.58
C ASP A 366 12.45 -13.86 -12.71
N THR A 367 11.15 -14.12 -12.85
CA THR A 367 10.29 -13.41 -13.81
C THR A 367 9.62 -12.19 -13.15
N GLU A 368 8.89 -11.40 -13.91
CA GLU A 368 8.06 -10.29 -13.41
C GLU A 368 8.80 -9.38 -12.40
N GLY A 369 10.03 -8.97 -12.73
CA GLY A 369 10.87 -8.15 -11.84
C GLY A 369 11.65 -8.94 -10.78
N GLY A 370 11.40 -10.23 -10.62
CA GLY A 370 11.95 -11.07 -9.56
C GLY A 370 13.48 -11.12 -9.47
N LYS A 371 14.20 -10.88 -10.58
CA LYS A 371 15.67 -10.72 -10.56
C LYS A 371 16.13 -9.59 -9.65
N ASN A 372 15.28 -8.58 -9.43
CA ASN A 372 15.52 -7.45 -8.54
C ASN A 372 14.83 -7.62 -7.18
N ASN A 373 14.28 -8.82 -6.90
CA ASN A 373 13.54 -9.11 -5.68
C ASN A 373 12.32 -8.17 -5.47
N GLU A 374 11.64 -7.84 -6.55
CA GLU A 374 10.42 -7.03 -6.56
C GLU A 374 9.46 -7.57 -7.61
N PHE A 375 8.14 -7.52 -7.34
CA PHE A 375 7.13 -7.83 -8.34
C PHE A 375 6.84 -6.59 -9.18
N VAL A 376 7.21 -6.68 -10.44
CA VAL A 376 6.92 -5.67 -11.47
C VAL A 376 6.25 -6.37 -12.64
N PRO A 377 4.91 -6.26 -12.80
CA PRO A 377 4.20 -6.85 -13.92
C PRO A 377 4.80 -6.40 -15.26
N SER A 378 5.04 -7.33 -16.17
CA SER A 378 5.67 -7.06 -17.49
C SER A 378 4.66 -6.51 -18.53
N ASN A 379 3.61 -5.82 -18.09
CA ASN A 379 2.52 -5.27 -18.89
C ASN A 379 2.69 -3.79 -19.24
N ASN A 380 3.88 -3.22 -19.04
CA ASN A 380 4.19 -1.83 -19.35
C ASN A 380 3.26 -0.78 -18.72
N PHE A 381 2.72 -1.04 -17.52
CA PHE A 381 1.76 -0.18 -16.83
C PHE A 381 2.18 1.31 -16.79
N ALA A 382 3.45 1.59 -16.57
CA ALA A 382 3.96 2.97 -16.51
C ALA A 382 3.68 3.74 -17.81
N CYS A 383 3.95 3.12 -18.97
CA CYS A 383 3.66 3.70 -20.27
C CYS A 383 2.15 3.96 -20.47
N HIS A 384 1.28 3.04 -20.04
CA HIS A 384 -0.16 3.20 -20.15
C HIS A 384 -0.67 4.37 -19.30
N TYR A 385 -0.27 4.47 -18.04
CA TYR A 385 -0.62 5.61 -17.18
C TYR A 385 -0.08 6.93 -17.72
N GLU A 386 1.18 6.98 -18.15
CA GLU A 386 1.77 8.20 -18.71
C GLU A 386 1.04 8.65 -19.99
N ASN A 387 0.61 7.73 -20.84
CA ASN A 387 -0.19 8.04 -22.02
C ASN A 387 -1.52 8.71 -21.64
N ILE A 388 -2.22 8.17 -20.64
CA ILE A 388 -3.48 8.74 -20.13
C ILE A 388 -3.22 10.16 -19.62
N TRP A 389 -2.28 10.31 -18.69
CA TRP A 389 -2.00 11.58 -18.02
C TRP A 389 -1.52 12.69 -18.98
N LYS A 390 -0.75 12.32 -20.01
CA LYS A 390 -0.24 13.25 -21.03
C LYS A 390 -1.20 13.42 -22.22
N GLY A 391 -2.21 12.58 -22.33
CA GLY A 391 -3.12 12.52 -23.48
C GLY A 391 -2.43 12.10 -24.76
N THR A 392 -1.42 11.23 -24.66
CA THR A 392 -0.66 10.65 -25.78
C THR A 392 -1.12 9.21 -26.07
N LYS A 393 -0.69 8.66 -27.20
CA LYS A 393 -1.01 7.27 -27.63
C LYS A 393 0.28 6.57 -28.10
N ASN A 394 1.33 6.66 -27.30
CA ASN A 394 2.56 5.96 -27.63
C ASN A 394 2.34 4.44 -27.51
N PRO A 395 2.97 3.63 -28.37
CA PRO A 395 2.94 2.19 -28.21
C PRO A 395 3.54 1.78 -26.86
N CYS A 396 2.84 0.99 -26.11
CA CYS A 396 3.31 0.35 -24.90
C CYS A 396 3.54 -1.14 -25.14
#